data_446a8615b0ce1ef65b02129bc7d468dd
#
_entry.id   446a8615b0ce1ef65b02129bc7d468dd
#
_cell.length_a   1.000
_cell.length_b   1.000
_cell.length_c   1.000
_cell.angle_alpha   90.00
_cell.angle_beta   90.00
_cell.angle_gamma   90.00
#
_symmetry.space_group_name_H-M   'P 1'
#
loop_
_entity.id
_entity.type
_entity.pdbx_description
1 polymer ?
#
loop_
_entity_poly.entity_id
_entity_poly.type
_entity_poly.pdbx_seq_one_letter_code
_entity_poly.pdbx_strand_id
1 'polypeptide(L)'
;MGEAAAKRIDSMPTFQVAQVRHGDQDLIIVPVDRTFGKRPPTEQARIQEAFQRSATAAKLPGVVVLVWEDSRGKMAHRAPPTLNDFLKSIDMVYVATALNRTLSLETR
;
A
#
# COMPACT_ATOMS: atom_id res chain seq x y z
N MET A 1 5.68 -2.45 32.78
CA MET A 1 6.03 -3.64 32.00
C MET A 1 5.10 -3.80 30.82
N GLY A 2 3.83 -3.99 31.08
CA GLY A 2 2.87 -4.11 30.01
C GLY A 2 2.85 -2.91 29.08
N GLU A 3 3.14 -1.76 29.63
CA GLU A 3 3.19 -0.55 28.83
C GLU A 3 4.26 -0.58 27.76
N ALA A 4 5.44 -1.07 28.12
CA ALA A 4 6.52 -1.12 27.15
C ALA A 4 6.16 -2.06 26.01
N ALA A 5 5.55 -3.19 26.32
CA ALA A 5 5.13 -4.13 25.30
C ALA A 5 4.04 -3.52 24.42
N ALA A 6 3.09 -2.81 25.03
CA ALA A 6 2.02 -2.17 24.28
C ALA A 6 2.57 -1.12 23.32
N LYS A 7 3.52 -0.33 23.80
CA LYS A 7 4.14 0.68 22.94
C LYS A 7 4.87 0.06 21.77
N ARG A 8 5.53 -1.06 22.02
CA ARG A 8 6.25 -1.73 20.95
C ARG A 8 5.30 -2.24 19.88
N ILE A 9 4.17 -2.78 20.30
CA ILE A 9 3.15 -3.22 19.36
C ILE A 9 2.58 -2.04 18.61
N ASP A 10 2.32 -0.95 19.33
CA ASP A 10 1.75 0.24 18.72
C ASP A 10 2.69 0.91 17.74
N SER A 11 4.01 0.62 17.85
CA SER A 11 4.97 1.23 16.94
C SER A 11 4.93 0.60 15.55
N MET A 12 4.21 -0.52 15.38
CA MET A 12 4.06 -1.13 14.08
C MET A 12 2.83 -0.53 13.40
N PRO A 13 3.05 0.29 12.36
CA PRO A 13 1.90 0.91 11.71
C PRO A 13 1.05 -0.10 10.98
N THR A 14 -0.25 0.12 11.02
CA THR A 14 -1.19 -0.70 10.27
C THR A 14 -1.83 0.16 9.20
N PHE A 15 -2.11 -0.48 8.06
CA PHE A 15 -2.69 0.20 6.91
C PHE A 15 -3.91 -0.57 6.44
N GLN A 16 -4.95 0.16 6.11
CA GLN A 16 -6.08 -0.46 5.41
C GLN A 16 -5.72 -0.56 3.94
N VAL A 17 -5.96 -1.73 3.36
CA VAL A 17 -5.57 -2.00 1.98
C VAL A 17 -6.75 -2.59 1.23
N ALA A 18 -6.73 -2.41 -0.09
CA ALA A 18 -7.75 -2.99 -0.95
C ALA A 18 -7.16 -4.20 -1.66
N GLN A 19 -7.58 -5.39 -1.26
CA GLN A 19 -7.20 -6.60 -1.97
C GLN A 19 -8.26 -6.86 -3.03
N VAL A 20 -7.88 -6.72 -4.28
CA VAL A 20 -8.79 -6.85 -5.40
C VAL A 20 -8.17 -7.77 -6.44
N ARG A 21 -9.02 -8.27 -7.32
CA ARG A 21 -8.56 -9.11 -8.41
C ARG A 21 -8.84 -8.43 -9.73
N HIS A 22 -7.80 -8.40 -10.56
CA HIS A 22 -7.91 -7.84 -11.90
C HIS A 22 -7.42 -8.89 -12.89
N GLY A 23 -8.35 -9.44 -13.67
CA GLY A 23 -8.01 -10.57 -14.53
C GLY A 23 -7.62 -11.76 -13.68
N ASP A 24 -6.46 -12.31 -13.95
CA ASP A 24 -5.94 -13.45 -13.21
C ASP A 24 -5.01 -13.05 -12.08
N GLN A 25 -4.89 -11.76 -11.81
CA GLN A 25 -3.90 -11.27 -10.87
C GLN A 25 -4.57 -10.66 -9.64
N ASP A 26 -4.06 -11.02 -8.47
CA ASP A 26 -4.47 -10.39 -7.23
C ASP A 26 -3.61 -9.15 -6.99
N LEU A 27 -4.23 -8.09 -6.54
CA LEU A 27 -3.56 -6.82 -6.26
C LEU A 27 -3.83 -6.41 -4.83
N ILE A 28 -2.84 -5.82 -4.20
CA ILE A 28 -2.97 -5.23 -2.88
C ILE A 28 -2.70 -3.74 -3.03
N ILE A 29 -3.77 -2.95 -3.07
CA ILE A 29 -3.66 -1.52 -3.27
C ILE A 29 -3.55 -0.85 -1.91
N VAL A 30 -2.44 -0.15 -1.68
CA VAL A 30 -2.13 0.48 -0.40
C VAL A 30 -2.16 1.98 -0.57
N PRO A 31 -3.18 2.66 -0.04
CA PRO A 31 -3.16 4.12 -0.05
C PRO A 31 -2.15 4.63 0.98
N VAL A 32 -1.25 5.49 0.53
CA VAL A 32 -0.23 6.07 1.39
C VAL A 32 -0.37 7.58 1.39
N ASP A 33 0.37 8.23 2.28
CA ASP A 33 0.33 9.67 2.43
C ASP A 33 0.79 10.36 1.15
N ARG A 34 0.20 11.51 0.86
CA ARG A 34 0.56 12.28 -0.33
C ARG A 34 2.03 12.67 -0.34
N THR A 35 2.66 12.75 0.83
CA THR A 35 4.09 13.07 0.90
C THR A 35 4.95 11.95 0.31
N PHE A 36 4.39 10.76 0.12
CA PHE A 36 5.14 9.66 -0.45
C PHE A 36 5.69 10.02 -1.84
N GLY A 37 4.91 10.74 -2.63
CA GLY A 37 5.33 11.13 -3.97
C GLY A 37 6.53 12.04 -4.01
N LYS A 38 6.84 12.68 -2.87
CA LYS A 38 7.98 13.58 -2.78
C LYS A 38 9.26 12.88 -2.33
N ARG A 39 9.18 11.60 -2.00
CA ARG A 39 10.35 10.86 -1.56
C ARG A 39 11.20 10.45 -2.76
N PRO A 40 12.51 10.29 -2.56
CA PRO A 40 13.37 9.83 -3.65
C PRO A 40 12.94 8.45 -4.17
N PRO A 41 13.16 8.15 -5.45
CA PRO A 41 12.75 6.86 -6.00
C PRO A 41 13.32 5.66 -5.25
N THR A 42 14.55 5.75 -4.75
CA THR A 42 15.15 4.64 -4.00
C THR A 42 14.40 4.40 -2.70
N GLU A 43 13.94 5.47 -2.05
CA GLU A 43 13.16 5.32 -0.84
C GLU A 43 11.77 4.79 -1.12
N GLN A 44 11.16 5.24 -2.22
CA GLN A 44 9.86 4.72 -2.64
C GLN A 44 9.95 3.21 -2.89
N ALA A 45 11.02 2.77 -3.56
CA ALA A 45 11.21 1.35 -3.82
C ALA A 45 11.37 0.55 -2.55
N ARG A 46 12.11 1.09 -1.59
CA ARG A 46 12.32 0.41 -0.30
C ARG A 46 11.01 0.25 0.45
N ILE A 47 10.20 1.29 0.44
CA ILE A 47 8.90 1.24 1.11
C ILE A 47 7.99 0.21 0.44
N GLN A 48 7.98 0.19 -0.89
CA GLN A 48 7.16 -0.77 -1.61
C GLN A 48 7.58 -2.20 -1.31
N GLU A 49 8.88 -2.44 -1.23
CA GLU A 49 9.38 -3.77 -0.88
C GLU A 49 8.96 -4.17 0.53
N ALA A 50 8.98 -3.22 1.45
CA ALA A 50 8.57 -3.50 2.82
C ALA A 50 7.10 -3.92 2.87
N PHE A 51 6.24 -3.23 2.13
CA PHE A 51 4.84 -3.62 2.05
C PHE A 51 4.68 -4.99 1.41
N GLN A 52 5.44 -5.27 0.36
CA GLN A 52 5.34 -6.56 -0.31
C GLN A 52 5.77 -7.69 0.62
N ARG A 53 6.86 -7.49 1.37
CA ARG A 53 7.31 -8.50 2.33
C ARG A 53 6.27 -8.73 3.43
N SER A 54 5.68 -7.64 3.91
CA SER A 54 4.66 -7.75 4.95
C SER A 54 3.42 -8.48 4.46
N ALA A 55 3.01 -8.19 3.22
CA ALA A 55 1.86 -8.88 2.64
C ALA A 55 2.13 -10.36 2.47
N THR A 56 3.33 -10.70 2.00
CA THR A 56 3.71 -12.10 1.83
C THR A 56 3.75 -12.82 3.17
N ALA A 57 4.30 -12.17 4.19
CA ALA A 57 4.36 -12.76 5.54
C ALA A 57 2.97 -12.95 6.12
N ALA A 58 2.04 -12.07 5.79
CA ALA A 58 0.66 -12.16 6.26
C ALA A 58 -0.19 -13.11 5.39
N LYS A 59 0.42 -13.70 4.36
CA LYS A 59 -0.24 -14.63 3.45
C LYS A 59 -1.37 -13.96 2.66
N LEU A 60 -1.22 -12.67 2.39
CA LEU A 60 -2.12 -11.97 1.48
C LEU A 60 -1.56 -12.11 0.07
N PRO A 61 -2.29 -12.77 -0.83
CA PRO A 61 -1.78 -12.92 -2.19
C PRO A 61 -1.90 -11.61 -2.96
N GLY A 62 -0.95 -11.38 -3.84
CA GLY A 62 -1.05 -10.27 -4.77
C GLY A 62 0.19 -9.42 -4.84
N VAL A 63 0.18 -8.52 -5.80
CA VAL A 63 1.24 -7.56 -6.03
C VAL A 63 0.87 -6.27 -5.31
N VAL A 64 1.78 -5.74 -4.52
CA VAL A 64 1.55 -4.49 -3.79
C VAL A 64 1.64 -3.32 -4.78
N VAL A 65 0.62 -2.48 -4.73
CA VAL A 65 0.53 -1.26 -5.53
C VAL A 65 0.35 -0.11 -4.56
N LEU A 66 1.23 0.88 -4.61
CA LEU A 66 1.10 2.05 -3.76
C LEU A 66 0.38 3.15 -4.52
N VAL A 67 -0.58 3.79 -3.87
CA VAL A 67 -1.33 4.89 -4.47
C VAL A 67 -1.36 6.06 -3.50
N TRP A 68 -1.37 7.26 -4.04
CA TRP A 68 -1.45 8.47 -3.22
C TRP A 68 -2.05 9.59 -4.05
N GLU A 69 -2.50 10.62 -3.36
CA GLU A 69 -3.04 11.80 -4.03
C GLU A 69 -1.90 12.76 -4.35
N ASP A 70 -1.79 13.17 -5.60
CA ASP A 70 -0.74 14.09 -5.99
C ASP A 70 -1.15 15.54 -5.71
N SER A 71 -0.29 16.48 -6.09
CA SER A 71 -0.53 17.90 -5.81
C SER A 71 -1.74 18.47 -6.55
N ARG A 72 -2.24 17.75 -7.55
CA ARG A 72 -3.42 18.18 -8.33
C ARG A 72 -4.69 17.48 -7.85
N GLY A 73 -4.62 16.71 -6.77
CA GLY A 73 -5.77 15.97 -6.29
C GLY A 73 -6.07 14.71 -7.08
N LYS A 74 -5.15 14.27 -7.91
CA LYS A 74 -5.34 13.05 -8.71
C LYS A 74 -4.55 11.91 -8.12
N MET A 75 -4.98 10.69 -8.42
CA MET A 75 -4.29 9.51 -7.91
C MET A 75 -3.03 9.26 -8.71
N ALA A 76 -1.91 9.20 -8.00
CA ALA A 76 -0.65 8.72 -8.54
C ALA A 76 -0.42 7.31 -8.02
N HIS A 77 0.45 6.55 -8.69
CA HIS A 77 0.66 5.17 -8.28
C HIS A 77 2.09 4.74 -8.56
N ARG A 78 2.49 3.69 -7.84
CA ARG A 78 3.75 2.99 -8.09
C ARG A 78 3.44 1.51 -8.19
N ALA A 79 3.61 0.95 -9.38
CA ALA A 79 3.22 -0.42 -9.69
C ALA A 79 3.94 -0.89 -10.95
N PRO A 80 3.92 -2.21 -11.22
CA PRO A 80 4.43 -2.70 -12.51
C PRO A 80 3.68 -2.06 -13.67
N PRO A 81 4.39 -1.75 -14.76
CA PRO A 81 3.76 -1.07 -15.91
C PRO A 81 2.56 -1.81 -16.49
N THR A 82 2.52 -3.13 -16.35
CA THR A 82 1.41 -3.93 -16.86
C THR A 82 0.08 -3.56 -16.22
N LEU A 83 0.09 -2.87 -15.09
CA LEU A 83 -1.13 -2.48 -14.38
C LEU A 83 -1.55 -1.05 -14.67
N ASN A 84 -0.82 -0.33 -15.53
CA ASN A 84 -1.11 1.08 -15.78
C ASN A 84 -2.53 1.31 -16.26
N ASP A 85 -3.01 0.50 -17.19
CA ASP A 85 -4.36 0.71 -17.75
C ASP A 85 -5.42 0.55 -16.67
N PHE A 86 -5.27 -0.49 -15.84
CA PHE A 86 -6.23 -0.68 -14.76
C PHE A 86 -6.19 0.48 -13.78
N LEU A 87 -4.98 0.92 -13.41
CA LEU A 87 -4.85 1.98 -12.41
C LEU A 87 -5.34 3.33 -12.93
N LYS A 88 -5.29 3.55 -14.23
CA LYS A 88 -5.84 4.76 -14.82
C LYS A 88 -7.36 4.75 -14.82
N SER A 89 -7.97 3.59 -14.69
CA SER A 89 -9.42 3.46 -14.71
C SER A 89 -10.06 3.63 -13.34
N ILE A 90 -9.26 3.72 -12.28
CA ILE A 90 -9.76 3.89 -10.91
C ILE A 90 -9.22 5.20 -10.33
N ASP A 91 -9.75 5.57 -9.17
CA ASP A 91 -9.33 6.78 -8.47
C ASP A 91 -9.28 6.52 -6.97
N MET A 92 -8.93 7.56 -6.20
CA MET A 92 -8.83 7.42 -4.75
C MET A 92 -10.17 7.07 -4.11
N VAL A 93 -11.26 7.52 -4.69
CA VAL A 93 -12.59 7.19 -4.19
C VAL A 93 -12.84 5.69 -4.32
N TYR A 94 -12.50 5.13 -5.48
CA TYR A 94 -12.63 3.69 -5.67
C TYR A 94 -11.82 2.94 -4.61
N VAL A 95 -10.56 3.35 -4.41
CA VAL A 95 -9.70 2.67 -3.46
C VAL A 95 -10.29 2.73 -2.06
N ALA A 96 -10.79 3.91 -1.66
CA ALA A 96 -11.37 4.07 -0.34
C ALA A 96 -12.56 3.14 -0.12
N THR A 97 -13.39 2.95 -1.14
CA THR A 97 -14.55 2.08 -1.01
C THR A 97 -14.20 0.61 -1.10
N ALA A 98 -13.04 0.28 -1.66
CA ALA A 98 -12.61 -1.10 -1.85
C ALA A 98 -11.76 -1.64 -0.69
N LEU A 99 -11.43 -0.81 0.30
CA LEU A 99 -10.61 -1.25 1.43
C LEU A 99 -11.28 -2.41 2.15
N ASN A 100 -10.58 -3.54 2.24
CA ASN A 100 -11.17 -4.75 2.79
C ASN A 100 -10.22 -5.59 3.62
N ARG A 101 -8.98 -5.14 3.81
CA ARG A 101 -7.99 -5.86 4.61
C ARG A 101 -7.14 -4.88 5.39
N THR A 102 -6.49 -5.38 6.42
CA THR A 102 -5.55 -4.61 7.22
C THR A 102 -4.18 -5.25 7.09
N LEU A 103 -3.17 -4.44 6.89
CA LEU A 103 -1.80 -4.91 6.75
C LEU A 103 -0.90 -4.18 7.73
N SER A 104 -0.16 -4.95 8.52
CA SER A 104 0.82 -4.38 9.45
C SER A 104 2.17 -4.33 8.75
N LEU A 105 2.79 -3.16 8.77
CA LEU A 105 4.07 -2.96 8.13
C LEU A 105 5.19 -3.22 9.12
N GLU A 106 6.04 -4.18 8.80
CA GLU A 106 7.21 -4.43 9.60
C GLU A 106 8.29 -3.44 9.22
N THR A 107 8.66 -2.61 10.16
CA THR A 107 9.70 -1.62 9.95
C THR A 107 10.96 -2.06 10.66
N ARG A 108 11.91 -2.50 9.92
CA ARG A 108 13.18 -2.91 10.51
C ARG A 108 14.32 -2.25 9.82
#